data_e8d4b80bc7f01a70960f4d3223d74146
#
_entry.id   e8d4b80bc7f01a70960f4d3223d74146
#
_cell.length_a   1.000
_cell.length_b   1.000
_cell.length_c   1.000
_cell.angle_alpha   90.00
_cell.angle_beta   90.00
_cell.angle_gamma   90.00
#
_symmetry.space_group_name_H-M   'P 1'
#
loop_
_entity.id
_entity.type
_entity.pdbx_description
1 polymer ?
#
loop_
_entity_poly.entity_id
_entity_poly.type
_entity_poly.pdbx_seq_one_letter_code
_entity_poly.pdbx_strand_id
1 'polypeptide(L)'
;MCGIIAIARQKSSRIPPSAEGIKQSADLSNLGRIQDHQDILRCVKKLQTVKELISGAAGINTLISDSQFRSYLQGICSILTEDLENYESELVQTGMDSQKLEEINTDLIKLKDLLWHIEYDRIIVSQSVGELLGGRTGDRFIEILLTVQQVLTGLDRLEVRGRDSAGIHLMIQNHGLDLKNLGVRQEIENRAADLNYKSGSVRILDNALSFVYKVASEIGELGDNSQELRKLILSDDLFYRALENENVTAVAIGLSLIHI
;
A
#
# COMPACT_ATOMS: atom_id res chain seq x y z
N MET A 1 19.90 1.56 14.19
CA MET A 1 20.05 1.64 12.70
C MET A 1 18.92 2.48 12.14
N CYS A 2 19.24 3.40 11.24
CA CYS A 2 18.24 4.21 10.54
C CYS A 2 17.79 3.48 9.26
N GLY A 3 16.54 3.60 8.90
CA GLY A 3 15.97 3.03 7.67
C GLY A 3 15.48 4.13 6.74
N ILE A 4 15.69 3.96 5.44
CA ILE A 4 15.20 4.87 4.39
C ILE A 4 14.41 4.06 3.38
N ILE A 5 13.26 4.58 2.97
CA ILE A 5 12.48 4.08 1.84
C ILE A 5 12.19 5.24 0.89
N ALA A 6 12.34 5.04 -0.41
CA ALA A 6 11.99 6.03 -1.42
C ALA A 6 11.14 5.38 -2.52
N ILE A 7 10.07 6.04 -2.92
CA ILE A 7 9.16 5.57 -3.97
C ILE A 7 8.92 6.71 -4.96
N ALA A 8 9.23 6.44 -6.21
CA ALA A 8 8.87 7.27 -7.34
C ALA A 8 8.00 6.44 -8.29
N ARG A 9 6.86 6.98 -8.67
CA ARG A 9 5.90 6.26 -9.52
C ARG A 9 5.64 7.05 -10.80
N GLN A 10 5.62 6.35 -11.92
CA GLN A 10 5.12 6.90 -13.19
C GLN A 10 3.61 6.73 -13.26
N LYS A 11 2.93 7.68 -13.90
CA LYS A 11 1.49 7.61 -14.15
C LYS A 11 1.15 6.32 -14.91
N SER A 12 0.24 5.54 -14.40
CA SER A 12 -0.24 4.32 -15.03
C SER A 12 -1.22 4.66 -16.15
N SER A 13 -1.05 4.05 -17.32
CA SER A 13 -2.05 4.08 -18.40
C SER A 13 -3.03 2.90 -18.32
N ARG A 14 -2.88 2.03 -17.32
CA ARG A 14 -3.71 0.84 -17.17
C ARG A 14 -5.10 1.23 -16.66
N ILE A 15 -6.12 0.78 -17.38
CA ILE A 15 -7.52 0.95 -16.97
C ILE A 15 -7.81 -0.01 -15.80
N PRO A 16 -8.53 0.45 -14.75
CA PRO A 16 -8.95 -0.43 -13.67
C PRO A 16 -9.79 -1.61 -14.21
N PRO A 17 -9.39 -2.87 -13.94
CA PRO A 17 -10.17 -4.02 -14.36
C PRO A 17 -11.48 -4.10 -13.58
N SER A 18 -12.57 -4.56 -14.20
CA SER A 18 -13.82 -4.80 -13.46
C SER A 18 -13.68 -6.02 -12.55
N ALA A 19 -14.38 -6.00 -11.42
CA ALA A 19 -14.45 -7.14 -10.49
C ALA A 19 -14.90 -8.44 -11.20
N GLU A 20 -15.90 -8.33 -12.06
CA GLU A 20 -16.40 -9.48 -12.83
C GLU A 20 -15.36 -9.98 -13.84
N GLY A 21 -14.64 -9.07 -14.51
CA GLY A 21 -13.54 -9.44 -15.40
C GLY A 21 -12.40 -10.17 -14.68
N ILE A 22 -12.10 -9.79 -13.42
CA ILE A 22 -11.10 -10.49 -12.58
C ILE A 22 -11.62 -11.89 -12.23
N LYS A 23 -12.86 -12.02 -11.77
CA LYS A 23 -13.48 -13.30 -11.41
C LYS A 23 -13.47 -14.29 -12.58
N GLN A 24 -13.81 -13.82 -13.77
CA GLN A 24 -13.83 -14.64 -14.99
C GLN A 24 -12.42 -15.02 -15.44
N SER A 25 -11.49 -14.05 -15.51
CA SER A 25 -10.12 -14.29 -15.98
C SER A 25 -9.34 -15.25 -15.08
N ALA A 26 -9.58 -15.20 -13.77
CA ALA A 26 -8.98 -16.11 -12.80
C ALA A 26 -9.82 -17.36 -12.52
N ASP A 27 -11.00 -17.50 -13.15
CA ASP A 27 -11.95 -18.60 -12.91
C ASP A 27 -12.20 -18.86 -11.42
N LEU A 28 -12.49 -17.78 -10.66
CA LEU A 28 -12.62 -17.84 -9.21
C LEU A 28 -13.83 -18.65 -8.73
N SER A 29 -14.88 -18.77 -9.56
CA SER A 29 -16.05 -19.59 -9.25
C SER A 29 -15.72 -21.09 -9.09
N ASN A 30 -14.64 -21.54 -9.72
CA ASN A 30 -14.15 -22.93 -9.69
C ASN A 30 -12.86 -23.08 -8.86
N LEU A 31 -12.63 -22.22 -7.87
CA LEU A 31 -11.40 -22.28 -7.08
C LEU A 31 -11.32 -23.57 -6.24
N GLY A 32 -12.46 -23.97 -5.64
CA GLY A 32 -12.55 -25.18 -4.82
C GLY A 32 -11.83 -25.08 -3.47
N ARG A 33 -11.88 -26.18 -2.70
CA ARG A 33 -11.15 -26.37 -1.45
C ARG A 33 -9.84 -27.10 -1.75
N ILE A 34 -8.86 -27.03 -0.82
CA ILE A 34 -7.59 -27.75 -0.92
C ILE A 34 -7.73 -29.11 -0.22
N GLN A 35 -7.64 -30.18 -1.01
CA GLN A 35 -7.70 -31.56 -0.53
C GLN A 35 -6.43 -32.34 -0.91
N ASP A 36 -5.78 -31.93 -1.99
CA ASP A 36 -4.56 -32.56 -2.49
C ASP A 36 -3.57 -31.57 -3.12
N HIS A 37 -2.42 -32.06 -3.57
CA HIS A 37 -1.39 -31.23 -4.21
C HIS A 37 -1.85 -30.60 -5.52
N GLN A 38 -2.75 -31.24 -6.30
CA GLN A 38 -3.26 -30.67 -7.55
C GLN A 38 -4.15 -29.43 -7.29
N ASP A 39 -4.86 -29.44 -6.15
CA ASP A 39 -5.66 -28.30 -5.72
C ASP A 39 -4.76 -27.11 -5.38
N ILE A 40 -3.60 -27.35 -4.74
CA ILE A 40 -2.60 -26.29 -4.46
C ILE A 40 -2.12 -25.67 -5.77
N LEU A 41 -1.71 -26.47 -6.75
CA LEU A 41 -1.25 -26.00 -8.05
C LEU A 41 -2.33 -25.18 -8.79
N ARG A 42 -3.58 -25.64 -8.71
CA ARG A 42 -4.75 -24.93 -9.27
C ARG A 42 -4.93 -23.57 -8.60
N CYS A 43 -4.87 -23.50 -7.26
CA CYS A 43 -4.99 -22.26 -6.50
C CYS A 43 -3.84 -21.31 -6.81
N VAL A 44 -2.60 -21.77 -6.85
CA VAL A 44 -1.42 -20.97 -7.23
C VAL A 44 -1.64 -20.29 -8.58
N LYS A 45 -2.05 -21.06 -9.61
CA LYS A 45 -2.29 -20.51 -10.95
C LYS A 45 -3.36 -19.43 -10.98
N LYS A 46 -4.50 -19.68 -10.31
CA LYS A 46 -5.63 -18.74 -10.28
C LYS A 46 -5.31 -17.47 -9.48
N LEU A 47 -4.71 -17.62 -8.30
CA LEU A 47 -4.34 -16.48 -7.46
C LEU A 47 -3.19 -15.66 -8.04
N GLN A 48 -2.28 -16.26 -8.81
CA GLN A 48 -1.29 -15.52 -9.57
C GLN A 48 -1.95 -14.57 -10.57
N THR A 49 -2.98 -15.02 -11.29
CA THR A 49 -3.77 -14.18 -12.19
C THR A 49 -4.48 -13.05 -11.44
N VAL A 50 -5.07 -13.34 -10.27
CA VAL A 50 -5.68 -12.30 -9.41
C VAL A 50 -4.65 -11.26 -9.01
N LYS A 51 -3.49 -11.69 -8.46
CA LYS A 51 -2.41 -10.80 -8.03
C LYS A 51 -1.96 -9.85 -9.13
N GLU A 52 -1.83 -10.35 -10.36
CA GLU A 52 -1.46 -9.53 -11.53
C GLU A 52 -2.56 -8.52 -11.90
N LEU A 53 -3.82 -8.95 -11.91
CA LEU A 53 -4.94 -8.10 -12.26
C LEU A 53 -5.19 -6.99 -11.25
N ILE A 54 -5.05 -7.26 -9.94
CA ILE A 54 -5.22 -6.26 -8.87
C ILE A 54 -3.93 -5.50 -8.52
N SER A 55 -2.88 -5.59 -9.35
CA SER A 55 -1.63 -4.89 -9.13
C SER A 55 -1.68 -3.41 -9.50
N GLY A 56 -0.83 -2.60 -8.86
CA GLY A 56 -0.67 -1.17 -9.15
C GLY A 56 -1.90 -0.32 -8.81
N ALA A 57 -1.89 0.94 -9.22
CA ALA A 57 -2.96 1.89 -8.93
C ALA A 57 -4.31 1.47 -9.53
N ALA A 58 -4.32 0.90 -10.73
CA ALA A 58 -5.53 0.42 -11.39
C ALA A 58 -6.22 -0.70 -10.60
N GLY A 59 -5.45 -1.70 -10.12
CA GLY A 59 -6.00 -2.78 -9.30
C GLY A 59 -6.47 -2.31 -7.93
N ILE A 60 -5.72 -1.40 -7.29
CA ILE A 60 -6.11 -0.77 -6.03
C ILE A 60 -7.40 0.04 -6.21
N ASN A 61 -7.55 0.76 -7.33
CA ASN A 61 -8.80 1.47 -7.65
C ASN A 61 -10.00 0.51 -7.71
N THR A 62 -9.86 -0.63 -8.37
CA THR A 62 -10.93 -1.66 -8.40
C THR A 62 -11.33 -2.11 -6.99
N LEU A 63 -10.34 -2.38 -6.12
CA LEU A 63 -10.61 -2.82 -4.74
C LEU A 63 -11.22 -1.72 -3.86
N ILE A 64 -10.91 -0.44 -4.11
CA ILE A 64 -11.54 0.69 -3.42
C ILE A 64 -12.98 0.87 -3.88
N SER A 65 -13.22 0.83 -5.20
CA SER A 65 -14.51 1.12 -5.81
C SER A 65 -15.53 0.00 -5.60
N ASP A 66 -15.08 -1.25 -5.46
CA ASP A 66 -15.94 -2.42 -5.26
C ASP A 66 -15.63 -3.12 -3.92
N SER A 67 -16.28 -2.64 -2.86
CA SER A 67 -16.12 -3.21 -1.51
C SER A 67 -16.65 -4.65 -1.40
N GLN A 68 -17.63 -5.03 -2.22
CA GLN A 68 -18.18 -6.40 -2.23
C GLN A 68 -17.14 -7.37 -2.82
N PHE A 69 -16.51 -6.98 -3.91
CA PHE A 69 -15.42 -7.77 -4.50
C PHE A 69 -14.23 -7.89 -3.57
N ARG A 70 -13.84 -6.79 -2.91
CA ARG A 70 -12.78 -6.82 -1.90
C ARG A 70 -13.09 -7.81 -0.77
N SER A 71 -14.29 -7.76 -0.21
CA SER A 71 -14.74 -8.71 0.83
C SER A 71 -14.79 -10.16 0.33
N TYR A 72 -15.19 -10.36 -0.91
CA TYR A 72 -15.18 -11.67 -1.56
C TYR A 72 -13.75 -12.24 -1.65
N LEU A 73 -12.77 -11.45 -2.10
CA LEU A 73 -11.37 -11.86 -2.14
C LEU A 73 -10.82 -12.15 -0.74
N GLN A 74 -11.17 -11.34 0.26
CA GLN A 74 -10.78 -11.57 1.64
C GLN A 74 -11.32 -12.89 2.17
N GLY A 75 -12.58 -13.23 1.86
CA GLY A 75 -13.18 -14.52 2.20
C GLY A 75 -12.44 -15.70 1.55
N ILE A 76 -12.03 -15.56 0.28
CA ILE A 76 -11.20 -16.56 -0.40
C ILE A 76 -9.88 -16.75 0.33
N CYS A 77 -9.16 -15.67 0.67
CA CYS A 77 -7.90 -15.76 1.38
C CYS A 77 -8.06 -16.49 2.72
N SER A 78 -9.09 -16.15 3.50
CA SER A 78 -9.35 -16.80 4.80
C SER A 78 -9.62 -18.30 4.66
N ILE A 79 -10.47 -18.69 3.71
CA ILE A 79 -10.81 -20.11 3.47
C ILE A 79 -9.57 -20.91 3.06
N LEU A 80 -8.80 -20.39 2.11
CA LEU A 80 -7.61 -21.08 1.62
C LEU A 80 -6.49 -21.15 2.67
N THR A 81 -6.37 -20.15 3.53
CA THR A 81 -5.42 -20.19 4.66
C THR A 81 -5.79 -21.30 5.63
N GLU A 82 -7.06 -21.44 6.00
CA GLU A 82 -7.55 -22.53 6.84
C GLU A 82 -7.32 -23.91 6.19
N ASP A 83 -7.62 -24.04 4.90
CA ASP A 83 -7.39 -25.29 4.15
C ASP A 83 -5.91 -25.67 4.12
N LEU A 84 -5.01 -24.69 3.95
CA LEU A 84 -3.56 -24.90 3.96
C LEU A 84 -3.06 -25.40 5.31
N GLU A 85 -3.51 -24.81 6.41
CA GLU A 85 -3.14 -25.22 7.77
C GLU A 85 -3.58 -26.68 8.05
N ASN A 86 -4.80 -27.04 7.62
CA ASN A 86 -5.32 -28.38 7.74
C ASN A 86 -4.49 -29.36 6.90
N TYR A 87 -4.24 -29.05 5.64
CA TYR A 87 -3.46 -29.91 4.73
C TYR A 87 -2.02 -30.12 5.23
N GLU A 88 -1.34 -29.09 5.73
CA GLU A 88 -0.02 -29.20 6.32
C GLU A 88 -0.02 -30.12 7.55
N SER A 89 -1.04 -30.01 8.39
CA SER A 89 -1.18 -30.87 9.58
C SER A 89 -1.34 -32.34 9.22
N GLU A 90 -2.03 -32.63 8.11
CA GLU A 90 -2.19 -33.98 7.60
C GLU A 90 -0.90 -34.52 6.97
N LEU A 91 -0.15 -33.67 6.22
CA LEU A 91 1.10 -34.04 5.58
C LEU A 91 2.15 -34.56 6.58
N VAL A 92 2.24 -33.98 7.77
CA VAL A 92 3.19 -34.40 8.82
C VAL A 92 2.96 -35.85 9.24
N GLN A 93 1.76 -36.40 9.08
CA GLN A 93 1.37 -37.75 9.50
C GLN A 93 1.58 -38.80 8.40
N THR A 94 1.87 -38.42 7.15
CA THR A 94 1.79 -39.37 6.01
C THR A 94 3.03 -40.17 5.74
N GLY A 95 4.20 -39.94 6.38
CA GLY A 95 5.44 -40.67 6.13
C GLY A 95 5.89 -40.67 4.65
N MET A 96 5.59 -39.58 3.93
CA MET A 96 5.82 -39.43 2.49
C MET A 96 7.31 -39.41 2.14
N ASP A 97 7.65 -39.80 0.90
CA ASP A 97 9.00 -39.69 0.37
C ASP A 97 9.51 -38.24 0.39
N SER A 98 10.79 -38.07 0.77
CA SER A 98 11.39 -36.73 0.99
C SER A 98 11.36 -35.86 -0.24
N GLN A 99 11.57 -36.41 -1.44
CA GLN A 99 11.56 -35.61 -2.68
C GLN A 99 10.18 -35.08 -2.99
N LYS A 100 9.14 -35.91 -2.85
CA LYS A 100 7.75 -35.50 -3.06
C LYS A 100 7.29 -34.47 -2.02
N LEU A 101 7.76 -34.63 -0.78
CA LEU A 101 7.46 -33.65 0.28
C LEU A 101 8.10 -32.29 -0.01
N GLU A 102 9.33 -32.26 -0.56
CA GLU A 102 10.00 -31.01 -0.95
C GLU A 102 9.27 -30.28 -2.10
N GLU A 103 8.76 -31.02 -3.10
CA GLU A 103 7.95 -30.44 -4.17
C GLU A 103 6.66 -29.82 -3.64
N ILE A 104 5.92 -30.53 -2.79
CA ILE A 104 4.70 -30.04 -2.15
C ILE A 104 4.99 -28.81 -1.31
N ASN A 105 6.02 -28.82 -0.47
CA ASN A 105 6.39 -27.67 0.36
C ASN A 105 6.73 -26.43 -0.46
N THR A 106 7.39 -26.61 -1.61
CA THR A 106 7.70 -25.50 -2.52
C THR A 106 6.42 -24.82 -3.03
N ASP A 107 5.41 -25.60 -3.39
CA ASP A 107 4.15 -25.06 -3.89
C ASP A 107 3.25 -24.50 -2.78
N LEU A 108 3.31 -25.10 -1.57
CA LEU A 108 2.69 -24.54 -0.35
C LEU A 108 3.24 -23.14 -0.03
N ILE A 109 4.56 -22.96 -0.07
CA ILE A 109 5.20 -21.67 0.16
C ILE A 109 4.72 -20.64 -0.88
N LYS A 110 4.69 -21.03 -2.17
CA LYS A 110 4.18 -20.14 -3.24
C LYS A 110 2.73 -19.71 -3.00
N LEU A 111 1.88 -20.65 -2.57
CA LEU A 111 0.49 -20.34 -2.30
C LEU A 111 0.33 -19.41 -1.09
N LYS A 112 1.08 -19.66 0.00
CA LYS A 112 1.11 -18.78 1.17
C LYS A 112 1.57 -17.36 0.81
N ASP A 113 2.64 -17.25 0.02
CA ASP A 113 3.14 -15.96 -0.45
C ASP A 113 2.10 -15.21 -1.30
N LEU A 114 1.36 -15.91 -2.16
CA LEU A 114 0.29 -15.30 -2.97
C LEU A 114 -0.86 -14.81 -2.11
N LEU A 115 -1.33 -15.62 -1.15
CA LEU A 115 -2.37 -15.23 -0.20
C LEU A 115 -1.95 -14.01 0.60
N TRP A 116 -0.73 -14.03 1.15
CA TRP A 116 -0.17 -12.90 1.89
C TRP A 116 -0.11 -11.63 1.02
N HIS A 117 0.39 -11.71 -0.22
CA HIS A 117 0.44 -10.58 -1.13
C HIS A 117 -0.95 -10.02 -1.49
N ILE A 118 -1.95 -10.89 -1.70
CA ILE A 118 -3.30 -10.44 -2.01
C ILE A 118 -3.91 -9.75 -0.78
N GLU A 119 -3.77 -10.33 0.39
CA GLU A 119 -4.34 -9.79 1.62
C GLU A 119 -3.64 -8.50 2.07
N TYR A 120 -2.33 -8.56 2.31
CA TYR A 120 -1.59 -7.45 2.93
C TYR A 120 -1.17 -6.36 1.93
N ASP A 121 -0.66 -6.75 0.75
CA ASP A 121 -0.17 -5.76 -0.22
C ASP A 121 -1.27 -5.22 -1.15
N ARG A 122 -2.49 -5.80 -1.15
CA ARG A 122 -3.59 -5.34 -2.01
C ARG A 122 -4.83 -4.98 -1.22
N ILE A 123 -5.44 -5.91 -0.50
CA ILE A 123 -6.70 -5.68 0.21
C ILE A 123 -6.50 -4.63 1.31
N ILE A 124 -5.57 -4.84 2.25
CA ILE A 124 -5.29 -3.92 3.34
C ILE A 124 -4.78 -2.57 2.81
N VAL A 125 -3.88 -2.58 1.83
CA VAL A 125 -3.41 -1.34 1.19
C VAL A 125 -4.56 -0.58 0.53
N SER A 126 -5.50 -1.26 -0.13
CA SER A 126 -6.66 -0.59 -0.74
C SER A 126 -7.57 0.08 0.30
N GLN A 127 -7.76 -0.54 1.45
CA GLN A 127 -8.51 0.05 2.57
C GLN A 127 -7.79 1.30 3.09
N SER A 128 -6.48 1.18 3.33
CA SER A 128 -5.65 2.28 3.83
C SER A 128 -5.58 3.47 2.86
N VAL A 129 -5.52 3.21 1.54
CA VAL A 129 -5.61 4.27 0.52
C VAL A 129 -7.02 4.87 0.48
N GLY A 130 -8.06 4.04 0.64
CA GLY A 130 -9.44 4.50 0.76
C GLY A 130 -9.65 5.47 1.93
N GLU A 131 -9.03 5.21 3.07
CA GLU A 131 -9.03 6.13 4.22
C GLU A 131 -8.31 7.45 3.88
N LEU A 132 -7.12 7.39 3.26
CA LEU A 132 -6.38 8.57 2.83
C LEU A 132 -7.13 9.40 1.79
N LEU A 133 -8.02 8.81 1.00
CA LEU A 133 -8.89 9.57 0.08
C LEU A 133 -9.82 10.55 0.83
N GLY A 134 -10.25 10.21 2.05
CA GLY A 134 -11.11 11.09 2.85
C GLY A 134 -12.39 11.51 2.11
N GLY A 135 -12.97 10.63 1.28
CA GLY A 135 -14.14 10.90 0.44
C GLY A 135 -13.85 11.55 -0.91
N ARG A 136 -12.59 11.85 -1.24
CA ARG A 136 -12.19 12.37 -2.56
C ARG A 136 -12.19 11.23 -3.59
N THR A 137 -12.42 11.57 -4.86
CA THR A 137 -12.49 10.62 -5.96
C THR A 137 -11.55 11.02 -7.10
N GLY A 138 -11.14 10.02 -7.90
CA GLY A 138 -10.31 10.22 -9.09
C GLY A 138 -8.98 9.46 -9.04
N ASP A 139 -8.57 8.95 -10.20
CA ASP A 139 -7.40 8.09 -10.35
C ASP A 139 -6.09 8.76 -9.88
N ARG A 140 -5.97 10.08 -10.09
CA ARG A 140 -4.82 10.88 -9.66
C ARG A 140 -4.58 10.79 -8.15
N PHE A 141 -5.64 10.86 -7.34
CA PHE A 141 -5.52 10.74 -5.89
C PHE A 141 -5.04 9.34 -5.51
N ILE A 142 -5.60 8.31 -6.13
CA ILE A 142 -5.25 6.91 -5.84
C ILE A 142 -3.77 6.65 -6.14
N GLU A 143 -3.23 7.12 -7.27
CA GLU A 143 -1.81 6.93 -7.61
C GLU A 143 -0.87 7.57 -6.59
N ILE A 144 -1.15 8.81 -6.18
CA ILE A 144 -0.32 9.53 -5.23
C ILE A 144 -0.47 8.96 -3.84
N LEU A 145 -1.70 8.73 -3.39
CA LEU A 145 -1.95 8.19 -2.05
C LEU A 145 -1.49 6.74 -1.91
N LEU A 146 -1.46 5.96 -3.00
CA LEU A 146 -0.81 4.65 -3.01
C LEU A 146 0.70 4.78 -2.81
N THR A 147 1.34 5.80 -3.41
CA THR A 147 2.77 6.08 -3.17
C THR A 147 3.02 6.45 -1.72
N VAL A 148 2.20 7.32 -1.15
CA VAL A 148 2.24 7.70 0.28
C VAL A 148 2.05 6.46 1.16
N GLN A 149 1.02 5.66 0.90
CA GLN A 149 0.71 4.45 1.67
C GLN A 149 1.86 3.44 1.64
N GLN A 150 2.50 3.25 0.50
CA GLN A 150 3.63 2.32 0.40
C GLN A 150 4.83 2.78 1.23
N VAL A 151 5.07 4.10 1.31
CA VAL A 151 6.12 4.64 2.20
C VAL A 151 5.73 4.45 3.66
N LEU A 152 4.48 4.71 4.05
CA LEU A 152 3.99 4.48 5.40
C LEU A 152 4.13 2.99 5.80
N THR A 153 3.71 2.07 4.93
CA THR A 153 3.89 0.62 5.16
C THR A 153 5.37 0.23 5.27
N GLY A 154 6.23 0.88 4.48
CA GLY A 154 7.67 0.67 4.58
C GLY A 154 8.25 1.18 5.89
N LEU A 155 7.78 2.33 6.38
CA LEU A 155 8.16 2.86 7.69
C LEU A 155 7.77 1.90 8.82
N ASP A 156 6.56 1.34 8.82
CA ASP A 156 6.13 0.32 9.80
C ASP A 156 7.11 -0.86 9.86
N ARG A 157 7.52 -1.35 8.70
CA ARG A 157 8.50 -2.45 8.61
C ARG A 157 9.90 -2.04 9.10
N LEU A 158 10.27 -0.78 8.96
CA LEU A 158 11.53 -0.24 9.43
C LEU A 158 11.53 0.06 10.94
N GLU A 159 10.36 0.31 11.54
CA GLU A 159 10.21 0.58 12.99
C GLU A 159 10.68 -0.58 13.87
N VAL A 160 10.70 -1.82 13.37
CA VAL A 160 11.30 -2.96 14.07
C VAL A 160 12.78 -2.69 14.42
N ARG A 161 13.44 -1.79 13.67
CA ARG A 161 14.87 -1.45 13.81
C ARG A 161 15.11 -0.02 14.30
N GLY A 162 14.09 0.83 14.34
CA GLY A 162 14.21 2.23 14.73
C GLY A 162 12.86 2.91 14.81
N ARG A 163 12.37 3.17 16.02
CA ARG A 163 11.02 3.68 16.25
C ARG A 163 10.93 4.99 17.03
N ASP A 164 12.08 5.63 17.31
CA ASP A 164 12.08 6.85 18.13
C ASP A 164 11.49 8.03 17.38
N SER A 165 11.69 8.07 16.07
CA SER A 165 11.09 9.08 15.21
C SER A 165 10.95 8.59 13.78
N ALA A 166 9.93 9.10 13.07
CA ALA A 166 9.74 8.88 11.66
C ALA A 166 9.38 10.18 10.94
N GLY A 167 9.70 10.23 9.66
CA GLY A 167 9.33 11.36 8.80
C GLY A 167 9.04 10.90 7.39
N ILE A 168 8.18 11.66 6.72
CA ILE A 168 7.91 11.49 5.30
C ILE A 168 8.08 12.84 4.59
N HIS A 169 8.80 12.81 3.47
CA HIS A 169 8.95 13.92 2.55
C HIS A 169 8.22 13.59 1.25
N LEU A 170 7.28 14.44 0.86
CA LEU A 170 6.49 14.31 -0.35
C LEU A 170 6.85 15.44 -1.30
N MET A 171 7.37 15.12 -2.48
CA MET A 171 7.62 16.07 -3.54
C MET A 171 6.51 15.94 -4.58
N ILE A 172 5.69 16.98 -4.73
CA ILE A 172 4.55 17.03 -5.64
C ILE A 172 4.90 17.91 -6.84
N GLN A 173 4.93 17.31 -8.01
CA GLN A 173 5.18 17.99 -9.29
C GLN A 173 3.86 18.14 -10.05
N ASN A 174 3.81 19.13 -10.95
CA ASN A 174 2.59 19.46 -11.71
C ASN A 174 1.36 19.64 -10.81
N HIS A 175 1.55 20.31 -9.67
CA HIS A 175 0.49 20.53 -8.67
C HIS A 175 -0.62 21.44 -9.17
N GLY A 176 -1.83 21.34 -8.56
CA GLY A 176 -3.02 22.12 -8.90
C GLY A 176 -3.07 23.54 -8.31
N LEU A 177 -2.11 23.91 -7.43
CA LEU A 177 -2.14 25.22 -6.77
C LEU A 177 -1.75 26.35 -7.70
N ASP A 178 -2.56 27.43 -7.70
CA ASP A 178 -2.21 28.68 -8.35
C ASP A 178 -1.28 29.52 -7.45
N LEU A 179 0.03 29.47 -7.74
CA LEU A 179 1.06 30.21 -7.00
C LEU A 179 1.01 31.73 -7.24
N LYS A 180 0.16 32.24 -8.16
CA LYS A 180 -0.12 33.67 -8.32
C LYS A 180 -1.18 34.15 -7.33
N ASN A 181 -1.98 33.26 -6.78
CA ASN A 181 -2.95 33.58 -5.74
C ASN A 181 -2.24 33.96 -4.45
N LEU A 182 -2.44 35.18 -3.98
CA LEU A 182 -1.76 35.75 -2.80
C LEU A 182 -2.05 34.93 -1.52
N GLY A 183 -3.28 34.41 -1.36
CA GLY A 183 -3.66 33.60 -0.21
C GLY A 183 -2.90 32.26 -0.15
N VAL A 184 -2.82 31.56 -1.28
CA VAL A 184 -2.06 30.30 -1.41
C VAL A 184 -0.58 30.56 -1.14
N ARG A 185 -0.04 31.63 -1.71
CA ARG A 185 1.37 31.98 -1.53
C ARG A 185 1.68 32.30 -0.08
N GLN A 186 0.86 33.09 0.58
CA GLN A 186 1.01 33.43 2.00
C GLN A 186 0.93 32.17 2.89
N GLU A 187 0.01 31.26 2.59
CA GLU A 187 -0.10 29.98 3.32
C GLU A 187 1.18 29.15 3.20
N ILE A 188 1.77 29.05 2.01
CA ILE A 188 3.04 28.35 1.79
C ILE A 188 4.18 29.07 2.50
N GLU A 189 4.28 30.41 2.37
CA GLU A 189 5.33 31.20 2.99
C GLU A 189 5.31 31.09 4.53
N ASN A 190 4.13 31.09 5.14
CA ASN A 190 3.96 30.89 6.58
C ASN A 190 4.48 29.52 7.03
N ARG A 191 4.28 28.48 6.22
CA ARG A 191 4.76 27.11 6.50
C ARG A 191 6.23 26.93 6.12
N ALA A 192 6.79 27.74 5.24
CA ALA A 192 8.18 27.70 4.81
C ALA A 192 9.14 28.45 5.77
N ALA A 193 8.62 29.28 6.66
CA ALA A 193 9.41 30.14 7.54
C ALA A 193 10.29 29.39 8.55
N ASP A 194 10.03 28.09 8.76
CA ASP A 194 10.81 27.30 9.69
C ASP A 194 12.04 26.69 9.03
N LEU A 195 13.23 27.15 9.46
CA LEU A 195 14.52 26.67 8.96
C LEU A 195 14.78 25.18 9.31
N ASN A 196 14.15 24.65 10.36
CA ASN A 196 14.36 23.28 10.84
C ASN A 196 13.43 22.25 10.18
N TYR A 197 12.63 22.62 9.17
CA TYR A 197 11.66 21.72 8.56
C TYR A 197 10.76 21.05 9.59
N LYS A 198 10.05 21.82 10.41
CA LYS A 198 9.05 21.27 11.32
C LYS A 198 8.02 20.46 10.55
N SER A 199 7.35 19.57 11.27
CA SER A 199 6.21 18.82 10.72
C SER A 199 5.16 19.76 10.13
N GLY A 200 4.69 19.47 8.91
CA GLY A 200 3.80 20.35 8.17
C GLY A 200 4.50 21.46 7.37
N SER A 201 5.84 21.52 7.34
CA SER A 201 6.58 22.47 6.49
C SER A 201 6.29 22.24 5.01
N VAL A 202 6.09 23.35 4.26
CA VAL A 202 5.94 23.33 2.81
C VAL A 202 6.91 24.30 2.17
N ARG A 203 7.52 23.91 1.07
CA ARG A 203 8.42 24.76 0.28
C ARG A 203 8.18 24.59 -1.20
N ILE A 204 8.41 25.68 -1.93
CA ILE A 204 8.45 25.66 -3.39
C ILE A 204 9.89 25.33 -3.80
N LEU A 205 10.05 24.28 -4.61
CA LEU A 205 11.32 23.86 -5.20
C LEU A 205 11.15 23.84 -6.71
N ASP A 206 11.59 24.90 -7.39
CA ASP A 206 11.32 25.13 -8.81
C ASP A 206 9.82 25.07 -9.12
N ASN A 207 9.38 24.04 -9.83
CA ASN A 207 7.97 23.79 -10.17
C ASN A 207 7.32 22.71 -9.30
N ALA A 208 7.93 22.32 -8.20
CA ALA A 208 7.42 21.31 -7.29
C ALA A 208 7.13 21.89 -5.91
N LEU A 209 6.23 21.24 -5.19
CA LEU A 209 5.96 21.51 -3.78
C LEU A 209 6.57 20.39 -2.94
N SER A 210 7.32 20.77 -1.92
CA SER A 210 7.93 19.89 -0.94
C SER A 210 7.13 19.95 0.36
N PHE A 211 6.47 18.86 0.74
CA PHE A 211 5.78 18.70 2.02
C PHE A 211 6.60 17.79 2.93
N VAL A 212 6.75 18.18 4.19
CA VAL A 212 7.48 17.40 5.19
C VAL A 212 6.61 17.17 6.42
N TYR A 213 6.41 15.91 6.78
CA TYR A 213 5.74 15.52 8.03
C TYR A 213 6.72 14.72 8.88
N LYS A 214 6.75 14.99 10.18
CA LYS A 214 7.64 14.37 11.15
C LYS A 214 6.89 14.09 12.43
N VAL A 215 7.21 12.97 13.04
CA VAL A 215 6.72 12.55 14.34
C VAL A 215 7.88 11.97 15.16
N ALA A 216 7.80 12.12 16.47
CA ALA A 216 8.72 11.51 17.41
C ALA A 216 7.89 10.97 18.58
N SER A 217 7.70 9.65 18.61
CA SER A 217 7.08 8.95 19.73
C SER A 217 8.17 8.31 20.56
N GLU A 218 8.57 8.97 21.65
CA GLU A 218 9.65 8.48 22.52
C GLU A 218 9.34 7.13 23.16
N ILE A 219 8.06 6.79 23.33
CA ILE A 219 7.59 5.52 23.89
C ILE A 219 6.28 5.16 23.15
N GLY A 220 6.38 4.39 22.07
CA GLY A 220 5.23 3.98 21.25
C GLY A 220 5.22 2.48 20.97
N GLU A 221 4.07 1.97 20.54
CA GLU A 221 3.94 0.65 19.95
C GLU A 221 4.40 0.67 18.48
N LEU A 222 4.65 -0.51 17.90
CA LEU A 222 4.94 -0.61 16.46
C LEU A 222 3.76 -0.09 15.66
N GLY A 223 4.02 0.81 14.70
CA GLY A 223 3.00 1.43 13.86
C GLY A 223 2.50 2.79 14.34
N ASP A 224 2.80 3.23 15.54
CA ASP A 224 2.31 4.52 16.07
C ASP A 224 2.79 5.71 15.24
N ASN A 225 4.07 5.71 14.85
CA ASN A 225 4.63 6.79 14.04
C ASN A 225 3.96 6.89 12.67
N SER A 226 3.72 5.78 11.98
CA SER A 226 3.07 5.79 10.68
C SER A 226 1.60 6.18 10.76
N GLN A 227 0.89 5.80 11.83
CA GLN A 227 -0.48 6.24 12.10
C GLN A 227 -0.55 7.75 12.35
N GLU A 228 0.39 8.30 13.11
CA GLU A 228 0.43 9.73 13.38
C GLU A 228 0.81 10.53 12.12
N LEU A 229 1.78 10.06 11.33
CA LEU A 229 2.08 10.64 10.00
C LEU A 229 0.85 10.62 9.09
N ARG A 230 0.07 9.53 9.10
CA ARG A 230 -1.19 9.42 8.35
C ARG A 230 -2.19 10.50 8.77
N LYS A 231 -2.39 10.73 10.07
CA LYS A 231 -3.30 11.76 10.58
C LYS A 231 -2.88 13.15 10.14
N LEU A 232 -1.57 13.45 10.21
CA LEU A 232 -1.02 14.73 9.76
C LEU A 232 -1.27 14.97 8.27
N ILE A 233 -1.06 13.96 7.43
CA ILE A 233 -1.33 14.03 5.98
C ILE A 233 -2.83 14.22 5.72
N LEU A 234 -3.68 13.44 6.38
CA LEU A 234 -5.15 13.53 6.23
C LEU A 234 -5.71 14.90 6.58
N SER A 235 -5.12 15.58 7.56
CA SER A 235 -5.55 16.90 8.01
C SER A 235 -5.00 18.06 7.18
N ASP A 236 -4.11 17.80 6.22
CA ASP A 236 -3.46 18.84 5.43
C ASP A 236 -4.23 19.19 4.15
N ASP A 237 -5.13 20.17 4.22
CA ASP A 237 -5.92 20.63 3.08
C ASP A 237 -5.06 21.17 1.93
N LEU A 238 -3.95 21.85 2.22
CA LEU A 238 -3.03 22.36 1.19
C LEU A 238 -2.43 21.22 0.36
N PHE A 239 -2.07 20.10 1.02
CA PHE A 239 -1.59 18.90 0.34
C PHE A 239 -2.63 18.39 -0.65
N TYR A 240 -3.88 18.21 -0.23
CA TYR A 240 -4.93 17.70 -1.11
C TYR A 240 -5.27 18.65 -2.26
N ARG A 241 -5.30 19.96 -2.02
CA ARG A 241 -5.45 20.96 -3.09
C ARG A 241 -4.30 20.91 -4.10
N ALA A 242 -3.09 20.60 -3.65
CA ALA A 242 -1.95 20.39 -4.55
C ALA A 242 -2.15 19.20 -5.49
N LEU A 243 -2.94 18.19 -5.11
CA LEU A 243 -3.23 17.00 -5.91
C LEU A 243 -4.34 17.20 -6.96
N GLU A 244 -4.96 18.38 -7.08
CA GLU A 244 -6.12 18.61 -7.95
C GLU A 244 -5.80 18.77 -9.44
N ASN A 245 -4.56 18.58 -9.88
CA ASN A 245 -4.19 18.57 -11.29
C ASN A 245 -4.16 17.13 -11.85
N GLU A 246 -4.68 16.93 -13.05
CA GLU A 246 -4.71 15.60 -13.68
C GLU A 246 -3.32 15.03 -14.00
N ASN A 247 -2.33 15.90 -14.17
CA ASN A 247 -0.94 15.51 -14.48
C ASN A 247 -0.04 15.51 -13.24
N VAL A 248 -0.61 15.61 -12.05
CA VAL A 248 0.14 15.60 -10.79
C VAL A 248 0.92 14.29 -10.65
N THR A 249 2.16 14.41 -10.19
CA THR A 249 3.02 13.28 -9.86
C THR A 249 3.68 13.49 -8.50
N ALA A 250 4.04 12.42 -7.82
CA ALA A 250 4.68 12.49 -6.51
C ALA A 250 5.87 11.55 -6.41
N VAL A 251 6.88 12.01 -5.67
CA VAL A 251 7.93 11.19 -5.09
C VAL A 251 7.81 11.26 -3.58
N ALA A 252 7.86 10.12 -2.92
CA ALA A 252 7.78 10.03 -1.47
C ALA A 252 9.05 9.38 -0.90
N ILE A 253 9.60 9.98 0.14
CA ILE A 253 10.76 9.46 0.87
C ILE A 253 10.38 9.37 2.34
N GLY A 254 10.54 8.19 2.93
CA GLY A 254 10.34 7.93 4.35
C GLY A 254 11.67 7.68 5.05
N LEU A 255 11.80 8.16 6.28
CA LEU A 255 12.96 7.98 7.13
C LEU A 255 12.48 7.54 8.52
N SER A 256 13.05 6.44 9.03
CA SER A 256 12.88 5.97 10.40
C SER A 256 14.22 6.06 11.13
N LEU A 257 14.23 6.64 12.33
CA LEU A 257 15.42 6.94 13.10
C LEU A 257 15.37 6.28 14.47
N ILE A 258 16.55 5.85 14.92
CA ILE A 258 16.84 5.53 16.34
C ILE A 258 17.64 6.69 16.93
N HIS A 259 17.27 7.14 18.11
CA HIS A 259 18.16 7.95 18.95
C HIS A 259 19.29 7.05 19.45
N ILE A 260 20.51 7.42 19.16
CA ILE A 260 21.71 6.80 19.73
C ILE A 260 22.16 7.62 20.93
#